data_0042c9da6ecf0b460ece46736e9adab5
#
_entry.id   0042c9da6ecf0b460ece46736e9adab5
#
_cell.length_a   1.000
_cell.length_b   1.000
_cell.length_c   1.000
_cell.angle_alpha   90.00
_cell.angle_beta   90.00
_cell.angle_gamma   90.00
#
_symmetry.space_group_name_H-M   'P 1'
#
loop_
_entity.id
_entity.type
_entity.pdbx_description
1 polymer ?
#
loop_
_entity_poly.entity_id
_entity_poly.type
_entity_poly.pdbx_seq_one_letter_code
_entity_poly.pdbx_strand_id
1 'polypeptide(L)'
;MPIIERKQVIPGDVITRGNRRYGNFIEKRGDEYIALRVGLAEVSQEGVKLNPLTGPYLPRADDQVIGKVVDINGFGWVVDINSCFDGFLPASFVFGRDFSPATHDLSSKFKVGDVLGARIESYDRTRDPQLSIRGEGYGKIPEGEIIKMSPTRVPRLIGRRGSMINLISERTGCDVRVGQNGVIVIVGPPEGIVRAANVIRMIDKEDHGANLMSNVEEYLGSGASGT
;
A
#
# COMPACT_ATOMS: atom_id res chain seq x y z
N MET A 1 11.35 -11.09 -27.13
CA MET A 1 10.80 -10.27 -26.03
C MET A 1 9.61 -9.53 -26.57
N PRO A 2 8.43 -9.51 -25.91
CA PRO A 2 7.31 -8.70 -26.38
C PRO A 2 7.74 -7.22 -26.35
N ILE A 3 7.49 -6.53 -27.45
CA ILE A 3 7.75 -5.09 -27.53
C ILE A 3 6.74 -4.41 -26.61
N ILE A 4 7.21 -3.80 -25.53
CA ILE A 4 6.39 -3.00 -24.62
C ILE A 4 6.62 -1.55 -24.99
N GLU A 5 5.61 -0.91 -25.55
CA GLU A 5 5.62 0.53 -25.78
C GLU A 5 5.19 1.25 -24.51
N ARG A 6 6.00 2.18 -24.03
CA ARG A 6 5.73 2.98 -22.83
C ARG A 6 5.53 4.45 -23.20
N LYS A 7 4.43 5.04 -22.74
CA LYS A 7 4.07 6.43 -23.00
C LYS A 7 3.55 7.08 -21.72
N GLN A 8 4.02 8.29 -21.43
CA GLN A 8 3.37 9.12 -20.42
C GLN A 8 2.07 9.66 -20.99
N VAL A 9 1.01 9.60 -20.18
CA VAL A 9 -0.33 10.02 -20.57
C VAL A 9 -0.99 10.83 -19.45
N ILE A 10 -1.88 11.73 -19.88
CA ILE A 10 -2.77 12.50 -19.00
C ILE A 10 -4.21 12.07 -19.24
N PRO A 11 -5.15 12.37 -18.33
CA PRO A 11 -6.56 12.08 -18.54
C PRO A 11 -7.08 12.65 -19.85
N GLY A 12 -7.73 11.78 -20.65
CA GLY A 12 -8.24 12.12 -21.98
C GLY A 12 -7.34 11.69 -23.14
N ASP A 13 -6.06 11.39 -22.90
CA ASP A 13 -5.17 10.92 -23.95
C ASP A 13 -5.58 9.54 -24.47
N VAL A 14 -5.52 9.39 -25.79
CA VAL A 14 -5.65 8.07 -26.44
C VAL A 14 -4.31 7.33 -26.29
N ILE A 15 -4.36 6.19 -25.58
CA ILE A 15 -3.21 5.33 -25.35
C ILE A 15 -2.89 4.53 -26.61
N THR A 16 -3.89 3.82 -27.14
CA THR A 16 -3.81 2.99 -28.36
C THR A 16 -5.20 2.72 -28.90
N ARG A 17 -5.27 2.07 -30.08
CA ARG A 17 -6.49 1.64 -30.73
C ARG A 17 -6.50 0.12 -30.94
N GLY A 18 -7.69 -0.45 -31.17
CA GLY A 18 -7.88 -1.85 -31.51
C GLY A 18 -8.68 -2.64 -30.47
N ASN A 19 -8.54 -3.96 -30.47
CA ASN A 19 -9.26 -4.84 -29.54
C ASN A 19 -8.26 -5.60 -28.66
N ARG A 20 -8.03 -5.09 -27.46
CA ARG A 20 -7.07 -5.64 -26.48
C ARG A 20 -7.71 -5.73 -25.10
N ARG A 21 -7.16 -6.53 -24.22
CA ARG A 21 -7.51 -6.47 -22.80
C ARG A 21 -6.97 -5.16 -22.21
N TYR A 22 -7.69 -4.58 -21.28
CA TYR A 22 -7.25 -3.36 -20.60
C TYR A 22 -7.44 -3.43 -19.09
N GLY A 23 -6.55 -2.75 -18.39
CA GLY A 23 -6.56 -2.69 -16.94
C GLY A 23 -7.34 -1.50 -16.38
N ASN A 24 -7.15 -1.23 -15.09
CA ASN A 24 -7.78 -0.11 -14.39
C ASN A 24 -7.30 1.24 -14.95
N PHE A 25 -8.12 2.30 -14.73
CA PHE A 25 -7.84 3.68 -15.14
C PHE A 25 -7.77 3.89 -16.66
N ILE A 26 -8.36 2.98 -17.42
CA ILE A 26 -8.50 3.03 -18.88
C ILE A 26 -9.98 2.88 -19.19
N GLU A 27 -10.50 3.75 -20.05
CA GLU A 27 -11.83 3.66 -20.62
C GLU A 27 -11.73 3.24 -22.08
N LYS A 28 -12.57 2.32 -22.50
CA LYS A 28 -12.68 1.94 -23.91
C LYS A 28 -13.84 2.69 -24.54
N ARG A 29 -13.54 3.54 -25.54
CA ARG A 29 -14.55 4.22 -26.37
C ARG A 29 -14.40 3.79 -27.82
N GLY A 30 -15.33 2.94 -28.29
CA GLY A 30 -15.21 2.33 -29.62
C GLY A 30 -13.96 1.44 -29.70
N ASP A 31 -13.01 1.82 -30.55
CA ASP A 31 -11.71 1.15 -30.70
C ASP A 31 -10.56 1.85 -29.98
N GLU A 32 -10.83 2.97 -29.31
CA GLU A 32 -9.83 3.75 -28.58
C GLU A 32 -9.78 3.40 -27.09
N TYR A 33 -8.57 3.37 -26.53
CA TYR A 33 -8.30 3.25 -25.11
C TYR A 33 -7.83 4.58 -24.56
N ILE A 34 -8.64 5.17 -23.66
CA ILE A 34 -8.44 6.52 -23.13
C ILE A 34 -7.93 6.44 -21.70
N ALA A 35 -6.89 7.20 -21.39
CA ALA A 35 -6.36 7.31 -20.05
C ALA A 35 -7.32 8.10 -19.15
N LEU A 36 -7.60 7.60 -17.95
CA LEU A 36 -8.41 8.29 -16.93
C LEU A 36 -7.57 8.95 -15.83
N ARG A 37 -6.25 8.69 -15.80
CA ARG A 37 -5.32 9.27 -14.83
C ARG A 37 -3.99 9.62 -15.48
N VAL A 38 -3.27 10.53 -14.84
CA VAL A 38 -1.86 10.79 -15.16
C VAL A 38 -1.06 9.53 -14.81
N GLY A 39 -0.31 9.02 -15.77
CA GLY A 39 0.42 7.77 -15.55
C GLY A 39 1.33 7.36 -16.71
N LEU A 40 1.95 6.21 -16.52
CA LEU A 40 2.72 5.53 -17.54
C LEU A 40 1.87 4.42 -18.16
N ALA A 41 1.45 4.61 -19.40
CA ALA A 41 0.77 3.58 -20.16
C ALA A 41 1.76 2.58 -20.74
N GLU A 42 1.45 1.31 -20.64
CA GLU A 42 2.21 0.20 -21.21
C GLU A 42 1.31 -0.56 -22.18
N VAL A 43 1.72 -0.60 -23.44
CA VAL A 43 1.01 -1.32 -24.50
C VAL A 43 1.81 -2.55 -24.87
N SER A 44 1.21 -3.73 -24.74
CA SER A 44 1.80 -5.02 -25.08
C SER A 44 0.85 -5.83 -25.97
N GLN A 45 1.32 -6.99 -26.43
CA GLN A 45 0.47 -7.94 -27.13
C GLN A 45 -0.66 -8.49 -26.24
N GLU A 46 -0.42 -8.60 -24.93
CA GLU A 46 -1.36 -9.13 -23.95
C GLU A 46 -2.46 -8.11 -23.58
N GLY A 47 -2.15 -6.80 -23.70
CA GLY A 47 -3.10 -5.76 -23.34
C GLY A 47 -2.49 -4.39 -23.08
N VAL A 48 -3.33 -3.52 -22.55
CA VAL A 48 -3.01 -2.13 -22.19
C VAL A 48 -3.12 -1.98 -20.69
N LYS A 49 -2.06 -1.45 -20.06
CA LYS A 49 -2.01 -1.16 -18.62
C LYS A 49 -1.67 0.32 -18.42
N LEU A 50 -2.27 0.91 -17.40
CA LEU A 50 -1.93 2.26 -16.95
C LEU A 50 -1.45 2.18 -15.50
N ASN A 51 -0.19 2.55 -15.30
CA ASN A 51 0.42 2.69 -13.99
C ASN A 51 0.29 4.16 -13.56
N PRO A 52 -0.61 4.51 -12.62
CA PRO A 52 -0.80 5.89 -12.22
C PRO A 52 0.44 6.40 -11.48
N LEU A 53 0.83 7.64 -11.74
CA LEU A 53 1.94 8.31 -11.05
C LEU A 53 1.47 9.03 -9.78
N THR A 54 0.17 9.36 -9.70
CA THR A 54 -0.45 10.07 -8.57
C THR A 54 -1.86 9.55 -8.33
N GLY A 55 -2.37 9.80 -7.13
CA GLY A 55 -3.76 9.57 -6.79
C GLY A 55 -3.96 8.76 -5.51
N PRO A 56 -5.22 8.73 -5.00
CA PRO A 56 -5.56 7.98 -3.81
C PRO A 56 -5.40 6.47 -4.02
N TYR A 57 -5.23 5.76 -2.94
CA TYR A 57 -5.28 4.32 -2.93
C TYR A 57 -6.68 3.83 -3.32
N LEU A 58 -6.73 2.84 -4.20
CA LEU A 58 -7.94 2.10 -4.52
C LEU A 58 -7.73 0.63 -4.17
N PRO A 59 -8.58 0.07 -3.30
CA PRO A 59 -8.46 -1.32 -2.86
C PRO A 59 -8.47 -2.31 -4.01
N ARG A 60 -7.68 -3.38 -3.87
CA ARG A 60 -7.67 -4.54 -4.78
C ARG A 60 -7.59 -5.81 -3.95
N ALA A 61 -8.17 -6.88 -4.44
CA ALA A 61 -7.98 -8.19 -3.83
C ALA A 61 -6.47 -8.53 -3.78
N ASP A 62 -6.08 -9.21 -2.72
CA ASP A 62 -4.72 -9.61 -2.38
C ASP A 62 -3.76 -8.46 -1.97
N ASP A 63 -4.19 -7.19 -1.99
CA ASP A 63 -3.37 -6.10 -1.46
C ASP A 63 -3.14 -6.27 0.04
N GLN A 64 -1.89 -6.05 0.46
CA GLN A 64 -1.51 -5.95 1.87
C GLN A 64 -1.67 -4.49 2.30
N VAL A 65 -2.47 -4.27 3.34
CA VAL A 65 -2.79 -2.93 3.83
C VAL A 65 -2.50 -2.82 5.32
N ILE A 66 -2.18 -1.63 5.75
CA ILE A 66 -2.13 -1.27 7.16
C ILE A 66 -3.27 -0.30 7.42
N GLY A 67 -4.06 -0.58 8.46
CA GLY A 67 -5.20 0.25 8.79
C GLY A 67 -5.36 0.44 10.29
N LYS A 68 -6.17 1.43 10.63
CA LYS A 68 -6.51 1.76 12.01
C LYS A 68 -7.97 1.40 12.26
N VAL A 69 -8.24 0.67 13.34
CA VAL A 69 -9.61 0.37 13.77
C VAL A 69 -10.30 1.67 14.17
N VAL A 70 -11.40 1.98 13.48
CA VAL A 70 -12.18 3.20 13.71
C VAL A 70 -13.51 2.92 14.39
N ASP A 71 -14.07 1.71 14.21
CA ASP A 71 -15.31 1.31 14.84
C ASP A 71 -15.37 -0.20 15.05
N ILE A 72 -16.25 -0.64 15.96
CA ILE A 72 -16.52 -2.04 16.27
C ILE A 72 -18.03 -2.25 16.24
N ASN A 73 -18.50 -3.11 15.36
CA ASN A 73 -19.90 -3.51 15.33
C ASN A 73 -20.08 -4.97 15.78
N GLY A 74 -21.30 -5.47 15.88
CA GLY A 74 -21.57 -6.83 16.37
C GLY A 74 -21.00 -7.97 15.52
N PHE A 75 -20.46 -7.69 14.32
CA PHE A 75 -19.97 -8.70 13.37
C PHE A 75 -18.49 -8.57 13.05
N GLY A 76 -17.83 -7.50 13.50
CA GLY A 76 -16.42 -7.27 13.20
C GLY A 76 -15.96 -5.84 13.47
N TRP A 77 -14.86 -5.47 12.84
CA TRP A 77 -14.19 -4.18 12.96
C TRP A 77 -14.23 -3.42 11.66
N VAL A 78 -14.50 -2.12 11.77
CA VAL A 78 -14.34 -1.15 10.69
C VAL A 78 -12.94 -0.56 10.79
N VAL A 79 -12.22 -0.55 9.69
CA VAL A 79 -10.80 -0.20 9.64
C VAL A 79 -10.55 0.86 8.57
N ASP A 80 -10.06 2.04 8.97
CA ASP A 80 -9.56 3.05 8.01
C ASP A 80 -8.29 2.50 7.33
N ILE A 81 -8.41 2.23 6.05
CA ILE A 81 -7.32 1.73 5.20
C ILE A 81 -6.73 2.82 4.29
N ASN A 82 -6.86 4.09 4.65
CA ASN A 82 -6.37 5.23 3.85
C ASN A 82 -6.91 5.23 2.40
N SER A 83 -8.17 4.90 2.24
CA SER A 83 -8.91 4.85 0.97
C SER A 83 -10.20 5.67 1.06
N CYS A 84 -10.92 5.80 -0.05
CA CYS A 84 -12.30 6.30 -0.03
C CYS A 84 -13.31 5.28 0.52
N PHE A 85 -12.88 4.07 0.83
CA PHE A 85 -13.66 3.01 1.45
C PHE A 85 -12.97 2.56 2.72
N ASP A 86 -13.73 2.33 3.78
CA ASP A 86 -13.25 1.64 4.97
C ASP A 86 -13.16 0.13 4.70
N GLY A 87 -12.20 -0.52 5.31
CA GLY A 87 -12.11 -1.97 5.30
C GLY A 87 -12.99 -2.59 6.38
N PHE A 88 -13.58 -3.74 6.11
CA PHE A 88 -14.31 -4.51 7.10
C PHE A 88 -13.57 -5.81 7.42
N LEU A 89 -13.20 -6.00 8.69
CA LEU A 89 -12.61 -7.24 9.20
C LEU A 89 -13.69 -8.08 9.90
N PRO A 90 -14.21 -9.14 9.26
CA PRO A 90 -15.22 -9.98 9.88
C PRO A 90 -14.69 -10.72 11.12
N ALA A 91 -15.46 -10.73 12.20
CA ALA A 91 -15.11 -11.46 13.43
C ALA A 91 -14.91 -12.96 13.20
N SER A 92 -15.62 -13.55 12.25
CA SER A 92 -15.45 -14.96 11.85
C SER A 92 -14.06 -15.25 11.25
N PHE A 93 -13.36 -14.26 10.74
CA PHE A 93 -11.98 -14.44 10.24
C PHE A 93 -10.95 -14.41 11.37
N VAL A 94 -11.31 -13.87 12.53
CA VAL A 94 -10.47 -13.79 13.73
C VAL A 94 -10.74 -14.93 14.70
N PHE A 95 -12.03 -15.19 15.01
CA PHE A 95 -12.45 -16.19 15.98
C PHE A 95 -12.77 -17.57 15.36
N GLY A 96 -12.89 -17.64 14.03
CA GLY A 96 -13.24 -18.87 13.34
C GLY A 96 -14.75 -19.03 13.12
N ARG A 97 -15.16 -20.25 12.72
CA ARG A 97 -16.55 -20.57 12.37
C ARG A 97 -17.51 -20.54 13.55
N ASP A 98 -17.01 -20.76 14.76
CA ASP A 98 -17.81 -20.82 15.99
C ASP A 98 -18.03 -19.43 16.62
N PHE A 99 -17.78 -18.37 15.86
CA PHE A 99 -18.02 -17.01 16.34
C PHE A 99 -19.49 -16.78 16.66
N SER A 100 -19.74 -16.30 17.87
CA SER A 100 -21.07 -15.85 18.32
C SER A 100 -20.94 -14.46 18.98
N PRO A 101 -21.72 -13.47 18.53
CA PRO A 101 -21.71 -12.13 19.14
C PRO A 101 -22.08 -12.12 20.62
N ALA A 102 -22.81 -13.15 21.10
CA ALA A 102 -23.24 -13.23 22.48
C ALA A 102 -22.15 -13.73 23.45
N THR A 103 -21.13 -14.45 22.93
CA THR A 103 -20.10 -15.11 23.74
C THR A 103 -18.71 -14.55 23.55
N HIS A 104 -18.45 -13.86 22.42
CA HIS A 104 -17.13 -13.34 22.10
C HIS A 104 -17.11 -11.83 22.22
N ASP A 105 -16.27 -11.33 23.10
CA ASP A 105 -15.98 -9.89 23.19
C ASP A 105 -14.95 -9.51 22.12
N LEU A 106 -15.40 -8.77 21.13
CA LEU A 106 -14.58 -8.25 20.02
C LEU A 106 -13.49 -7.31 20.50
N SER A 107 -13.77 -6.50 21.54
CA SER A 107 -12.81 -5.54 22.08
C SER A 107 -11.63 -6.20 22.78
N SER A 108 -11.74 -7.49 23.13
CA SER A 108 -10.63 -8.29 23.67
C SER A 108 -9.52 -8.55 22.63
N LYS A 109 -9.83 -8.51 21.36
CA LYS A 109 -8.85 -8.74 20.26
C LYS A 109 -8.29 -7.45 19.71
N PHE A 110 -9.18 -6.55 19.27
CA PHE A 110 -8.79 -5.24 18.74
C PHE A 110 -9.72 -4.18 19.30
N LYS A 111 -9.14 -3.06 19.72
CA LYS A 111 -9.85 -1.88 20.21
C LYS A 111 -9.86 -0.79 19.15
N VAL A 112 -10.82 0.13 19.25
CA VAL A 112 -10.77 1.37 18.47
C VAL A 112 -9.45 2.09 18.73
N GLY A 113 -8.76 2.44 17.66
CA GLY A 113 -7.43 3.05 17.72
C GLY A 113 -6.29 2.07 17.45
N ASP A 114 -6.50 0.76 17.59
CA ASP A 114 -5.46 -0.22 17.25
C ASP A 114 -5.10 -0.18 15.76
N VAL A 115 -3.82 -0.38 15.49
CA VAL A 115 -3.30 -0.48 14.12
C VAL A 115 -3.08 -1.94 13.80
N LEU A 116 -3.52 -2.35 12.62
CA LEU A 116 -3.38 -3.73 12.17
C LEU A 116 -2.89 -3.83 10.72
N GLY A 117 -2.13 -4.87 10.44
CA GLY A 117 -1.83 -5.32 9.10
C GLY A 117 -2.87 -6.35 8.65
N ALA A 118 -3.36 -6.20 7.45
CA ALA A 118 -4.36 -7.11 6.88
C ALA A 118 -4.14 -7.28 5.37
N ARG A 119 -4.72 -8.34 4.82
CA ARG A 119 -4.85 -8.54 3.39
C ARG A 119 -6.30 -8.29 2.98
N ILE A 120 -6.51 -7.68 1.83
CA ILE A 120 -7.83 -7.56 1.23
C ILE A 120 -8.21 -8.92 0.63
N GLU A 121 -9.20 -9.58 1.22
CA GLU A 121 -9.68 -10.88 0.75
C GLU A 121 -10.55 -10.73 -0.49
N SER A 122 -11.45 -9.73 -0.50
CA SER A 122 -12.33 -9.44 -1.63
C SER A 122 -12.72 -7.98 -1.68
N TYR A 123 -12.90 -7.47 -2.90
CA TYR A 123 -13.41 -6.13 -3.17
C TYR A 123 -14.01 -6.06 -4.58
N ASP A 124 -15.25 -5.64 -4.69
CA ASP A 124 -16.00 -5.56 -5.95
C ASP A 124 -16.62 -4.17 -6.25
N ARG A 125 -16.29 -3.15 -5.44
CA ARG A 125 -16.82 -1.77 -5.48
C ARG A 125 -18.29 -1.61 -5.08
N THR A 126 -19.01 -2.68 -4.80
CA THR A 126 -20.42 -2.63 -4.34
C THR A 126 -20.52 -2.70 -2.82
N ARG A 127 -19.44 -3.14 -2.17
CA ARG A 127 -19.34 -3.32 -0.72
C ARG A 127 -17.97 -2.87 -0.24
N ASP A 128 -17.86 -2.64 1.05
CA ASP A 128 -16.57 -2.35 1.70
C ASP A 128 -15.59 -3.51 1.49
N PRO A 129 -14.29 -3.21 1.29
CA PRO A 129 -13.25 -4.23 1.16
C PRO A 129 -13.24 -5.17 2.38
N GLN A 130 -13.37 -6.46 2.14
CA GLN A 130 -13.24 -7.44 3.22
C GLN A 130 -11.77 -7.67 3.54
N LEU A 131 -11.42 -7.55 4.82
CA LEU A 131 -10.08 -7.74 5.33
C LEU A 131 -9.93 -9.12 5.95
N SER A 132 -8.72 -9.66 5.85
CA SER A 132 -8.30 -10.91 6.49
C SER A 132 -6.96 -10.71 7.18
N ILE A 133 -6.82 -11.23 8.39
CA ILE A 133 -5.57 -11.27 9.13
C ILE A 133 -4.94 -12.67 9.15
N ARG A 134 -5.38 -13.55 8.27
CA ARG A 134 -4.84 -14.91 8.14
C ARG A 134 -3.50 -14.88 7.43
N GLY A 135 -2.49 -15.48 8.05
CA GLY A 135 -1.12 -15.56 7.52
C GLY A 135 -0.10 -14.86 8.42
N GLU A 136 1.16 -15.06 8.12
CA GLU A 136 2.26 -14.43 8.84
C GLU A 136 2.33 -12.93 8.54
N GLY A 137 2.67 -12.15 9.56
CA GLY A 137 2.84 -10.70 9.44
C GLY A 137 1.57 -9.87 9.54
N TYR A 138 0.38 -10.50 9.61
CA TYR A 138 -0.90 -9.82 9.78
C TYR A 138 -1.34 -9.79 11.26
N GLY A 139 -2.33 -8.95 11.55
CA GLY A 139 -2.87 -8.73 12.88
C GLY A 139 -2.40 -7.42 13.50
N LYS A 140 -2.48 -7.33 14.83
CA LYS A 140 -2.12 -6.11 15.57
C LYS A 140 -0.64 -5.79 15.39
N ILE A 141 -0.36 -4.56 15.00
CA ILE A 141 0.99 -4.00 14.91
C ILE A 141 1.31 -3.33 16.24
N PRO A 142 2.52 -3.53 16.81
CA PRO A 142 2.96 -2.81 17.99
C PRO A 142 2.90 -1.29 17.78
N GLU A 143 2.81 -0.54 18.88
CA GLU A 143 2.85 0.92 18.83
C GLU A 143 4.14 1.40 18.16
N GLY A 144 4.01 2.34 17.25
CA GLY A 144 5.10 2.92 16.49
C GLY A 144 4.68 4.20 15.78
N GLU A 145 5.61 4.80 15.09
CA GLU A 145 5.34 6.00 14.30
C GLU A 145 4.62 5.62 13.00
N ILE A 146 3.50 6.28 12.74
CA ILE A 146 2.69 6.06 11.53
C ILE A 146 3.00 7.17 10.53
N ILE A 147 3.42 6.78 9.34
CA ILE A 147 3.69 7.70 8.23
C ILE A 147 2.79 7.33 7.06
N LYS A 148 2.27 8.36 6.40
CA LYS A 148 1.54 8.21 5.12
C LYS A 148 2.42 8.70 3.98
N MET A 149 2.47 7.92 2.90
CA MET A 149 3.13 8.29 1.65
C MET A 149 2.21 8.02 0.46
N SER A 150 2.58 8.53 -0.70
CA SER A 150 1.85 8.23 -1.93
C SER A 150 1.84 6.72 -2.22
N PRO A 151 0.65 6.09 -2.35
CA PRO A 151 0.57 4.65 -2.64
C PRO A 151 1.30 4.24 -3.92
N THR A 152 1.39 5.15 -4.89
CA THR A 152 2.10 4.91 -6.16
C THR A 152 3.61 4.82 -5.99
N ARG A 153 4.15 5.31 -4.88
CA ARG A 153 5.58 5.29 -4.55
C ARG A 153 5.99 4.16 -3.60
N VAL A 154 5.03 3.44 -3.04
CA VAL A 154 5.28 2.26 -2.18
C VAL A 154 6.22 1.24 -2.83
N PRO A 155 6.10 0.89 -4.13
CA PRO A 155 7.04 -0.05 -4.76
C PRO A 155 8.50 0.42 -4.75
N ARG A 156 8.75 1.75 -4.70
CA ARG A 156 10.11 2.30 -4.60
C ARG A 156 10.66 2.15 -3.19
N LEU A 157 9.82 2.37 -2.16
CA LEU A 157 10.19 2.16 -0.77
C LEU A 157 10.52 0.69 -0.49
N ILE A 158 9.77 -0.24 -1.09
CA ILE A 158 10.08 -1.67 -0.97
C ILE A 158 11.38 -1.98 -1.71
N GLY A 159 11.57 -1.41 -2.91
CA GLY A 159 12.71 -1.69 -3.76
C GLY A 159 12.67 -3.07 -4.42
N ARG A 160 13.69 -3.40 -5.21
CA ARG A 160 13.78 -4.71 -5.86
C ARG A 160 13.97 -5.79 -4.81
N ARG A 161 13.03 -6.74 -4.73
CA ARG A 161 13.05 -7.86 -3.76
C ARG A 161 13.22 -7.40 -2.29
N GLY A 162 12.69 -6.23 -1.94
CA GLY A 162 12.79 -5.69 -0.59
C GLY A 162 14.12 -4.99 -0.27
N SER A 163 15.01 -4.74 -1.24
CA SER A 163 16.34 -4.20 -0.98
C SER A 163 16.35 -2.86 -0.25
N MET A 164 15.43 -1.95 -0.60
CA MET A 164 15.39 -0.62 0.00
C MET A 164 14.87 -0.69 1.45
N ILE A 165 13.79 -1.41 1.68
CA ILE A 165 13.22 -1.54 3.02
C ILE A 165 14.16 -2.27 3.97
N ASN A 166 14.85 -3.31 3.51
CA ASN A 166 15.86 -4.03 4.30
C ASN A 166 17.02 -3.12 4.68
N LEU A 167 17.53 -2.33 3.72
CA LEU A 167 18.58 -1.34 3.99
C LEU A 167 18.15 -0.33 5.07
N ILE A 168 16.91 0.19 4.98
CA ILE A 168 16.38 1.13 5.97
C ILE A 168 16.32 0.45 7.35
N SER A 169 15.75 -0.76 7.42
CA SER A 169 15.61 -1.51 8.67
C SER A 169 16.96 -1.82 9.31
N GLU A 170 17.94 -2.29 8.55
CA GLU A 170 19.30 -2.62 9.01
C GLU A 170 20.06 -1.38 9.53
N ARG A 171 19.98 -0.27 8.81
CA ARG A 171 20.73 0.95 9.14
C ARG A 171 20.09 1.76 10.28
N THR A 172 18.80 1.62 10.50
CA THR A 172 18.05 2.35 11.55
C THR A 172 17.77 1.49 12.78
N GLY A 173 17.88 0.17 12.67
CA GLY A 173 17.49 -0.78 13.72
C GLY A 173 15.98 -0.82 13.96
N CYS A 174 15.17 -0.42 12.97
CA CYS A 174 13.71 -0.36 13.08
C CYS A 174 13.06 -1.48 12.28
N ASP A 175 11.94 -2.00 12.80
CA ASP A 175 10.97 -2.79 12.01
C ASP A 175 10.10 -1.82 11.22
N VAL A 176 10.18 -1.88 9.89
CA VAL A 176 9.42 -1.00 9.00
C VAL A 176 8.38 -1.83 8.25
N ARG A 177 7.12 -1.63 8.60
CA ARG A 177 5.99 -2.32 7.97
C ARG A 177 5.32 -1.41 6.97
N VAL A 178 5.10 -1.90 5.76
CA VAL A 178 4.60 -1.10 4.64
C VAL A 178 3.32 -1.70 4.09
N GLY A 179 2.25 -0.89 4.08
CA GLY A 179 1.02 -1.21 3.38
C GLY A 179 1.03 -0.68 1.94
N GLN A 180 0.46 -1.43 1.00
CA GLN A 180 0.28 -0.98 -0.39
C GLN A 180 -0.64 0.23 -0.50
N ASN A 181 -1.42 0.50 0.55
CA ASN A 181 -2.25 1.69 0.72
C ASN A 181 -1.45 2.96 1.11
N GLY A 182 -0.11 2.87 1.19
CA GLY A 182 0.74 4.00 1.53
C GLY A 182 0.82 4.31 3.02
N VAL A 183 0.26 3.46 3.88
CA VAL A 183 0.44 3.56 5.34
C VAL A 183 1.66 2.74 5.73
N ILE A 184 2.54 3.35 6.52
CA ILE A 184 3.78 2.75 7.00
C ILE A 184 3.82 2.87 8.51
N VAL A 185 4.23 1.81 9.19
CA VAL A 185 4.48 1.82 10.63
C VAL A 185 5.95 1.51 10.89
N ILE A 186 6.58 2.35 11.68
CA ILE A 186 7.99 2.22 12.08
C ILE A 186 8.02 1.93 13.57
N VAL A 187 8.60 0.81 13.95
CA VAL A 187 8.77 0.37 15.34
C VAL A 187 10.26 0.23 15.63
N GLY A 188 10.77 0.91 16.66
CA GLY A 188 12.19 0.83 16.99
C GLY A 188 12.66 1.92 17.94
N PRO A 189 13.96 2.15 18.05
CA PRO A 189 14.52 3.21 18.88
C PRO A 189 14.16 4.60 18.32
N PRO A 190 13.95 5.61 19.19
CA PRO A 190 13.49 6.94 18.76
C PRO A 190 14.35 7.59 17.67
N GLU A 191 15.66 7.49 17.78
CA GLU A 191 16.60 8.03 16.77
C GLU A 191 16.48 7.30 15.43
N GLY A 192 16.32 5.97 15.48
CA GLY A 192 16.10 5.13 14.29
C GLY A 192 14.79 5.49 13.61
N ILE A 193 13.71 5.71 14.36
CA ILE A 193 12.40 6.12 13.84
C ILE A 193 12.52 7.44 13.09
N VAL A 194 13.19 8.45 13.67
CA VAL A 194 13.38 9.76 13.01
C VAL A 194 14.15 9.61 11.71
N ARG A 195 15.24 8.82 11.70
CA ARG A 195 16.06 8.57 10.51
C ARG A 195 15.25 7.84 9.43
N ALA A 196 14.55 6.77 9.79
CA ALA A 196 13.69 6.02 8.87
C ALA A 196 12.58 6.92 8.29
N ALA A 197 11.92 7.71 9.13
CA ALA A 197 10.89 8.65 8.72
C ALA A 197 11.38 9.68 7.68
N ASN A 198 12.58 10.23 7.89
CA ASN A 198 13.16 11.18 6.96
C ASN A 198 13.49 10.54 5.61
N VAL A 199 14.03 9.32 5.61
CA VAL A 199 14.28 8.57 4.38
C VAL A 199 12.98 8.29 3.62
N ILE A 200 11.93 7.87 4.32
CA ILE A 200 10.63 7.61 3.69
C ILE A 200 10.06 8.88 3.06
N ARG A 201 10.14 10.03 3.76
CA ARG A 201 9.71 11.32 3.23
C ARG A 201 10.56 11.77 2.03
N MET A 202 11.85 11.47 2.03
CA MET A 202 12.75 11.74 0.90
C MET A 202 12.33 10.92 -0.32
N ILE A 203 12.08 9.62 -0.15
CA ILE A 203 11.59 8.74 -1.21
C ILE A 203 10.23 9.20 -1.76
N ASP A 204 9.35 9.72 -0.89
CA ASP A 204 8.03 10.21 -1.30
C ASP A 204 8.09 11.54 -2.06
N LYS A 205 9.09 12.38 -1.84
CA LYS A 205 9.25 13.67 -2.52
C LYS A 205 10.06 13.58 -3.81
N GLU A 206 10.97 12.62 -3.91
CA GLU A 206 11.93 12.55 -5.01
C GLU A 206 11.23 12.12 -6.32
N ASP A 207 11.32 12.98 -7.32
CA ASP A 207 10.92 12.65 -8.68
C ASP A 207 12.00 11.77 -9.34
N HIS A 208 11.68 11.05 -10.38
CA HIS A 208 12.39 9.99 -11.10
C HIS A 208 13.92 10.16 -11.24
N GLY A 209 14.69 10.12 -10.13
CA GLY A 209 16.15 10.17 -10.12
C GLY A 209 16.78 8.77 -10.17
N ALA A 210 17.81 8.60 -11.00
CA ALA A 210 18.53 7.34 -11.17
C ALA A 210 19.34 6.90 -9.92
N ASN A 211 19.49 7.79 -8.91
CA ASN A 211 20.42 7.61 -7.79
C ASN A 211 19.75 7.48 -6.42
N LEU A 212 18.44 7.16 -6.36
CA LEU A 212 17.69 7.08 -5.10
C LEU A 212 18.38 6.19 -4.05
N MET A 213 18.87 5.02 -4.47
CA MET A 213 19.55 4.07 -3.56
C MET A 213 20.82 4.69 -2.95
N SER A 214 21.65 5.32 -3.80
CA SER A 214 22.87 5.98 -3.36
C SER A 214 22.61 7.15 -2.42
N ASN A 215 21.57 7.95 -2.70
CA ASN A 215 21.18 9.07 -1.84
C ASN A 215 20.73 8.58 -0.45
N VAL A 216 19.96 7.48 -0.42
CA VAL A 216 19.52 6.85 0.83
C VAL A 216 20.70 6.25 1.60
N GLU A 217 21.62 5.57 0.92
CA GLU A 217 22.84 5.02 1.53
C GLU A 217 23.72 6.12 2.12
N GLU A 218 23.93 7.22 1.40
CA GLU A 218 24.69 8.37 1.85
C GLU A 218 24.04 9.01 3.10
N TYR A 219 22.74 9.26 3.07
CA TYR A 219 22.00 9.80 4.20
C TYR A 219 22.08 8.90 5.44
N LEU A 220 21.93 7.59 5.26
CA LEU A 220 21.99 6.62 6.34
C LEU A 220 23.44 6.36 6.81
N GLY A 221 24.44 6.59 5.94
CA GLY A 221 25.85 6.48 6.27
C GLY A 221 26.41 7.69 7.02
N SER A 222 25.98 8.91 6.68
CA SER A 222 26.42 10.15 7.30
C SER A 222 25.98 10.33 8.77
N GLY A 223 24.96 9.62 9.22
CA GLY A 223 24.47 9.65 10.60
C GLY A 223 25.29 8.84 11.63
N ALA A 224 26.35 8.15 11.22
CA ALA A 224 27.21 7.38 12.12
C ALA A 224 28.42 8.19 12.67
N SER A 225 28.54 9.47 12.31
CA SER A 225 29.72 10.32 12.67
C SER A 225 29.37 11.50 13.59
N GLY A 226 28.33 11.35 14.43
CA GLY A 226 27.94 12.38 15.39
C GLY A 226 27.78 11.79 16.79
N THR A 227 28.89 11.55 17.45
CA THR A 227 29.02 11.46 18.93
C THR A 227 29.80 12.64 19.41
#